data_05a105a2261f6eaccef9245be47c6ac9
#
_entry.id   05a105a2261f6eaccef9245be47c6ac9
#
_cell.length_a   1.000
_cell.length_b   1.000
_cell.length_c   1.000
_cell.angle_alpha   90.00
_cell.angle_beta   90.00
_cell.angle_gamma   90.00
#
_symmetry.space_group_name_H-M   'P 1'
#
loop_
_entity.id
_entity.type
_entity.pdbx_description
1 polymer ?
#
loop_
_entity_poly.entity_id
_entity_poly.type
_entity_poly.pdbx_seq_one_letter_code
_entity_poly.pdbx_strand_id
1 'polypeptide(L)'
;PLLAAPFIADGVDALTHPYVHVERAAGVRPLIDKATDAVGVEPLTDEQLALATRVTGAVTLVAGLRFALGRKPRVAALTLAAIGAPMALVNAPLPGTTRRLSKEQIKRRRYRTLNKAGLAAGVLLASTDRVGQPSALVAHAMRRDQRRAIAAAEAAVVERLSGTAS
;
A
#
# COMPACT_ATOMS: atom_id res chain seq x y z
N PRO A 1 -2.69 12.07 -8.24
CA PRO A 1 -1.32 11.95 -8.78
C PRO A 1 -0.25 12.45 -7.80
N LEU A 2 -0.40 13.67 -7.21
CA LEU A 2 0.60 14.27 -6.32
C LEU A 2 0.92 13.43 -5.07
N LEU A 3 -0.07 12.77 -4.47
CA LEU A 3 0.12 11.87 -3.33
C LEU A 3 0.97 10.62 -3.66
N ALA A 4 1.07 10.25 -4.93
CA ALA A 4 1.89 9.11 -5.35
C ALA A 4 3.39 9.44 -5.44
N ALA A 5 3.74 10.69 -5.73
CA ALA A 5 5.11 11.10 -6.00
C ALA A 5 6.11 10.74 -4.88
N PRO A 6 5.83 10.96 -3.59
CA PRO A 6 6.75 10.57 -2.51
C PRO A 6 6.98 9.05 -2.45
N PHE A 7 5.94 8.24 -2.71
CA PHE A 7 6.07 6.79 -2.72
C PHE A 7 6.86 6.27 -3.92
N ILE A 8 6.69 6.90 -5.08
CA ILE A 8 7.48 6.59 -6.27
C ILE A 8 8.95 6.91 -6.00
N ALA A 9 9.25 8.08 -5.44
CA ALA A 9 10.61 8.48 -5.09
C ALA A 9 11.23 7.55 -4.02
N ASP A 10 10.50 7.23 -2.95
CA ASP A 10 10.93 6.29 -1.91
C ASP A 10 11.18 4.88 -2.50
N GLY A 11 10.32 4.42 -3.43
CA GLY A 11 10.48 3.14 -4.10
C GLY A 11 11.73 3.07 -4.98
N VAL A 12 12.02 4.13 -5.74
CA VAL A 12 13.24 4.22 -6.54
C VAL A 12 14.48 4.28 -5.63
N ASP A 13 14.46 5.11 -4.56
CA ASP A 13 15.58 5.20 -3.60
C ASP A 13 15.87 3.84 -2.94
N ALA A 14 14.85 3.10 -2.52
CA ALA A 14 15.01 1.77 -1.94
C ALA A 14 15.58 0.73 -2.92
N LEU A 15 15.27 0.86 -4.21
CA LEU A 15 15.83 -0.02 -5.26
C LEU A 15 17.30 0.29 -5.55
N THR A 16 17.63 1.57 -5.62
CA THR A 16 18.95 2.04 -6.03
C THR A 16 19.96 2.07 -4.89
N HIS A 17 19.50 2.38 -3.65
CA HIS A 17 20.35 2.54 -2.47
C HIS A 17 19.88 1.68 -1.27
N PRO A 18 19.72 0.34 -1.43
CA PRO A 18 19.15 -0.51 -0.38
C PRO A 18 19.98 -0.50 0.92
N TYR A 19 21.31 -0.47 0.83
CA TYR A 19 22.19 -0.48 2.00
C TYR A 19 22.07 0.78 2.85
N VAL A 20 21.78 1.94 2.26
CA VAL A 20 21.48 3.16 3.01
C VAL A 20 20.21 2.99 3.88
N HIS A 21 19.24 2.22 3.41
CA HIS A 21 18.06 1.88 4.19
C HIS A 21 18.37 0.89 5.30
N VAL A 22 19.26 -0.09 5.07
CA VAL A 22 19.74 -1.04 6.10
C VAL A 22 20.47 -0.28 7.21
N GLU A 23 21.39 0.63 6.89
CA GLU A 23 22.07 1.47 7.87
C GLU A 23 21.09 2.32 8.69
N ARG A 24 20.09 2.92 8.05
CA ARG A 24 19.04 3.69 8.74
C ARG A 24 18.21 2.82 9.67
N ALA A 25 18.01 1.54 9.32
CA ALA A 25 17.30 0.57 10.13
C ALA A 25 18.12 0.06 11.34
N ALA A 26 19.42 0.30 11.39
CA ALA A 26 20.28 -0.15 12.48
C ALA A 26 19.76 0.24 13.88
N GLY A 27 19.15 1.41 14.01
CA GLY A 27 18.55 1.88 15.27
C GLY A 27 17.31 1.11 15.72
N VAL A 28 16.67 0.36 14.84
CA VAL A 28 15.48 -0.46 15.10
C VAL A 28 15.77 -1.95 14.90
N ARG A 29 17.01 -2.30 14.58
CA ARG A 29 17.47 -3.69 14.42
C ARG A 29 17.01 -4.60 15.55
N PRO A 30 17.15 -4.21 16.84
CA PRO A 30 16.70 -5.05 17.96
C PRO A 30 15.19 -5.34 17.96
N LEU A 31 14.38 -4.45 17.38
CA LEU A 31 12.94 -4.66 17.22
C LEU A 31 12.64 -5.62 16.09
N ILE A 32 13.40 -5.54 15.00
CA ILE A 32 13.29 -6.47 13.86
C ILE A 32 13.69 -7.86 14.32
N ASP A 33 14.83 -8.00 14.99
CA ASP A 33 15.34 -9.28 15.49
C ASP A 33 14.34 -9.92 16.48
N LYS A 34 13.76 -9.12 17.37
CA LYS A 34 12.72 -9.59 18.28
C LYS A 34 11.45 -10.04 17.55
N ALA A 35 11.08 -9.38 16.46
CA ALA A 35 9.92 -9.75 15.67
C ALA A 35 10.18 -11.02 14.84
N THR A 36 11.38 -11.22 14.29
CA THR A 36 11.77 -12.47 13.61
C THR A 36 11.85 -13.64 14.57
N ASP A 37 12.42 -13.43 15.75
CA ASP A 37 12.50 -14.44 16.83
C ASP A 37 11.09 -14.88 17.27
N ALA A 38 10.14 -13.96 17.40
CA ALA A 38 8.76 -14.27 17.76
C ALA A 38 8.02 -15.16 16.76
N VAL A 39 8.47 -15.21 15.50
CA VAL A 39 7.95 -16.09 14.43
C VAL A 39 8.88 -17.26 14.11
N GLY A 40 9.92 -17.47 14.92
CA GLY A 40 10.88 -18.58 14.78
C GLY A 40 11.83 -18.44 13.59
N VAL A 41 12.08 -17.22 13.13
CA VAL A 41 13.02 -16.92 12.05
C VAL A 41 14.31 -16.37 12.64
N GLU A 42 15.47 -16.88 12.18
CA GLU A 42 16.76 -16.36 12.57
C GLU A 42 16.94 -14.88 12.24
N PRO A 43 17.77 -14.13 13.00
CA PRO A 43 18.05 -12.73 12.71
C PRO A 43 18.52 -12.53 11.27
N LEU A 44 17.89 -11.59 10.57
CA LEU A 44 18.17 -11.33 9.15
C LEU A 44 19.58 -10.78 8.96
N THR A 45 20.30 -11.27 7.96
CA THR A 45 21.58 -10.70 7.54
C THR A 45 21.37 -9.34 6.85
N ASP A 46 22.42 -8.55 6.71
CA ASP A 46 22.35 -7.25 6.01
C ASP A 46 22.01 -7.43 4.53
N GLU A 47 22.43 -8.52 3.92
CA GLU A 47 22.08 -8.87 2.52
C GLU A 47 20.59 -9.20 2.40
N GLN A 48 20.04 -9.96 3.33
CA GLN A 48 18.61 -10.28 3.38
C GLN A 48 17.76 -9.02 3.62
N LEU A 49 18.22 -8.12 4.49
CA LEU A 49 17.58 -6.82 4.70
C LEU A 49 17.66 -5.94 3.46
N ALA A 50 18.80 -5.94 2.75
CA ALA A 50 18.94 -5.20 1.50
C ALA A 50 18.01 -5.77 0.41
N LEU A 51 17.90 -7.10 0.32
CA LEU A 51 16.96 -7.75 -0.61
C LEU A 51 15.51 -7.41 -0.24
N ALA A 52 15.12 -7.53 1.03
CA ALA A 52 13.80 -7.14 1.51
C ALA A 52 13.48 -5.67 1.20
N THR A 53 14.47 -4.79 1.35
CA THR A 53 14.36 -3.36 1.00
C THR A 53 14.11 -3.18 -0.49
N ARG A 54 14.84 -3.90 -1.36
CA ARG A 54 14.61 -3.84 -2.82
C ARG A 54 13.23 -4.34 -3.20
N VAL A 55 12.80 -5.48 -2.65
CA VAL A 55 11.46 -6.04 -2.92
C VAL A 55 10.37 -5.06 -2.48
N THR A 56 10.49 -4.52 -1.27
CA THR A 56 9.56 -3.51 -0.76
C THR A 56 9.58 -2.25 -1.62
N GLY A 57 10.75 -1.81 -2.06
CA GLY A 57 10.91 -0.68 -2.99
C GLY A 57 10.21 -0.92 -4.33
N ALA A 58 10.37 -2.10 -4.92
CA ALA A 58 9.70 -2.48 -6.17
C ALA A 58 8.18 -2.48 -6.01
N VAL A 59 7.66 -3.07 -4.93
CA VAL A 59 6.22 -3.08 -4.64
C VAL A 59 5.70 -1.66 -4.44
N THR A 60 6.43 -0.82 -3.70
CA THR A 60 6.06 0.58 -3.46
C THR A 60 6.03 1.38 -4.76
N LEU A 61 7.03 1.20 -5.63
CA LEU A 61 7.10 1.86 -6.94
C LEU A 61 5.92 1.46 -7.82
N VAL A 62 5.65 0.16 -7.96
CA VAL A 62 4.53 -0.35 -8.77
C VAL A 62 3.18 0.11 -8.21
N ALA A 63 2.99 0.06 -6.89
CA ALA A 63 1.77 0.54 -6.25
C ALA A 63 1.62 2.06 -6.43
N GLY A 64 2.70 2.84 -6.27
CA GLY A 64 2.71 4.28 -6.51
C GLY A 64 2.33 4.64 -7.94
N LEU A 65 2.91 3.97 -8.93
CA LEU A 65 2.57 4.17 -10.35
C LEU A 65 1.11 3.81 -10.64
N ARG A 66 0.61 2.67 -10.13
CA ARG A 66 -0.81 2.28 -10.28
C ARG A 66 -1.76 3.28 -9.64
N PHE A 67 -1.39 3.80 -8.47
CA PHE A 67 -2.16 4.83 -7.78
C PHE A 67 -2.17 6.15 -8.58
N ALA A 68 -1.01 6.57 -9.11
CA ALA A 68 -0.90 7.76 -9.95
C ALA A 68 -1.75 7.66 -11.24
N LEU A 69 -1.78 6.47 -11.86
CA LEU A 69 -2.52 6.18 -13.09
C LEU A 69 -4.02 5.87 -12.84
N GLY A 70 -4.48 5.88 -11.60
CA GLY A 70 -5.86 5.52 -11.26
C GLY A 70 -6.23 4.06 -11.52
N ARG A 71 -5.23 3.17 -11.73
CA ARG A 71 -5.45 1.74 -11.97
C ARG A 71 -5.62 0.99 -10.66
N LYS A 72 -6.86 0.52 -10.38
CA LYS A 72 -7.24 -0.11 -9.11
C LYS A 72 -6.77 0.70 -7.90
N PRO A 73 -7.15 1.98 -7.79
CA PRO A 73 -6.56 2.93 -6.85
C PRO A 73 -6.68 2.49 -5.39
N ARG A 74 -7.75 1.75 -5.05
CA ARG A 74 -7.95 1.22 -3.68
C ARG A 74 -6.90 0.18 -3.30
N VAL A 75 -6.63 -0.78 -4.19
CA VAL A 75 -5.62 -1.82 -3.94
C VAL A 75 -4.24 -1.17 -3.82
N ALA A 76 -3.91 -0.28 -4.75
CA ALA A 76 -2.66 0.46 -4.72
C ALA A 76 -2.51 1.28 -3.43
N ALA A 77 -3.57 2.00 -3.03
CA ALA A 77 -3.60 2.79 -1.80
C ALA A 77 -3.42 1.93 -0.54
N LEU A 78 -4.14 0.80 -0.44
CA LEU A 78 -3.99 -0.14 0.68
C LEU A 78 -2.57 -0.72 0.74
N THR A 79 -1.99 -1.09 -0.39
CA THR A 79 -0.60 -1.57 -0.46
C THR A 79 0.37 -0.51 0.05
N LEU A 80 0.24 0.74 -0.43
CA LEU A 80 1.08 1.86 0.01
C LEU A 80 0.91 2.16 1.50
N ALA A 81 -0.30 2.10 2.03
CA ALA A 81 -0.58 2.29 3.44
C ALA A 81 0.01 1.16 4.30
N ALA A 82 -0.13 -0.10 3.86
CA ALA A 82 0.43 -1.26 4.55
C ALA A 82 1.97 -1.22 4.64
N ILE A 83 2.63 -0.67 3.62
CA ILE A 83 4.09 -0.48 3.62
C ILE A 83 4.47 0.78 4.41
N GLY A 84 3.74 1.87 4.23
CA GLY A 84 4.04 3.16 4.86
C GLY A 84 3.83 3.19 6.37
N ALA A 85 2.84 2.47 6.90
CA ALA A 85 2.54 2.44 8.33
C ALA A 85 3.68 1.84 9.19
N PRO A 86 4.23 0.65 8.89
CA PRO A 86 5.42 0.14 9.58
C PRO A 86 6.63 1.06 9.46
N MET A 87 6.85 1.64 8.27
CA MET A 87 7.94 2.59 8.04
C MET A 87 7.81 3.86 8.89
N ALA A 88 6.59 4.35 9.12
CA ALA A 88 6.34 5.47 10.02
C ALA A 88 6.66 5.10 11.47
N LEU A 89 6.27 3.90 11.92
CA LEU A 89 6.55 3.36 13.24
C LEU A 89 8.07 3.20 13.49
N VAL A 90 8.80 2.64 12.53
CA VAL A 90 10.27 2.48 12.59
C VAL A 90 10.97 3.84 12.73
N ASN A 91 10.46 4.88 12.11
CA ASN A 91 11.01 6.23 12.22
C ASN A 91 10.49 7.00 13.46
N ALA A 92 9.52 6.46 14.20
CA ALA A 92 9.00 7.11 15.39
C ALA A 92 10.08 7.25 16.48
N PRO A 93 10.11 8.36 17.21
CA PRO A 93 10.99 8.53 18.35
C PRO A 93 10.48 7.70 19.54
N LEU A 94 10.70 6.38 19.47
CA LEU A 94 10.27 5.46 20.52
C LEU A 94 11.08 5.66 21.81
N PRO A 95 10.47 5.46 23.00
CA PRO A 95 11.18 5.50 24.28
C PRO A 95 12.37 4.52 24.25
N GLY A 96 13.55 4.98 24.61
CA GLY A 96 14.79 4.19 24.58
C GLY A 96 15.64 4.37 23.33
N THR A 97 15.06 4.66 22.14
CA THR A 97 15.83 4.88 20.90
C THR A 97 16.37 6.31 20.79
N THR A 98 15.91 7.20 21.64
CA THR A 98 16.25 8.64 21.62
C THR A 98 17.31 9.05 22.63
N ARG A 99 17.74 8.15 23.55
CA ARG A 99 18.65 8.46 24.66
C ARG A 99 20.01 9.04 24.24
N ARG A 100 20.48 8.74 23.03
CA ARG A 100 21.77 9.21 22.49
C ARG A 100 21.63 10.27 21.38
N LEU A 101 20.42 10.74 21.11
CA LEU A 101 20.15 11.69 20.04
C LEU A 101 20.14 13.13 20.55
N SER A 102 20.69 14.05 19.77
CA SER A 102 20.55 15.47 20.02
C SER A 102 19.10 15.95 19.85
N LYS A 103 18.74 17.08 20.45
CA LYS A 103 17.41 17.70 20.29
C LYS A 103 17.05 17.94 18.82
N GLU A 104 18.01 18.33 18.01
CA GLU A 104 17.87 18.52 16.56
C GLU A 104 17.54 17.21 15.83
N GLN A 105 18.24 16.12 16.17
CA GLN A 105 18.01 14.79 15.59
C GLN A 105 16.61 14.26 15.96
N ILE A 106 16.17 14.47 17.19
CA ILE A 106 14.82 14.11 17.66
C ILE A 106 13.77 14.91 16.88
N LYS A 107 13.98 16.23 16.71
CA LYS A 107 13.09 17.09 15.93
C LYS A 107 12.99 16.63 14.46
N ARG A 108 14.11 16.31 13.82
CA ARG A 108 14.14 15.80 12.44
C ARG A 108 13.44 14.43 12.31
N ARG A 109 13.63 13.51 13.29
CA ARG A 109 12.92 12.23 13.34
C ARG A 109 11.42 12.44 13.46
N ARG A 110 10.99 13.28 14.38
CA ARG A 110 9.58 13.62 14.57
C ARG A 110 8.92 14.16 13.30
N TYR A 111 9.62 15.03 12.59
CA TYR A 111 9.15 15.60 11.34
C TYR A 111 8.99 14.53 10.25
N ARG A 112 9.97 13.63 10.12
CA ARG A 112 9.90 12.49 9.18
C ARG A 112 8.76 11.53 9.51
N THR A 113 8.56 11.22 10.78
CA THR A 113 7.47 10.36 11.24
C THR A 113 6.11 10.96 10.91
N LEU A 114 5.92 12.24 11.25
CA LEU A 114 4.66 12.96 10.97
C LEU A 114 4.39 13.02 9.46
N ASN A 115 5.41 13.27 8.66
CA ASN A 115 5.27 13.32 7.21
C ASN A 115 4.87 11.95 6.63
N LYS A 116 5.55 10.88 7.04
CA LYS A 116 5.22 9.51 6.59
C LYS A 116 3.87 9.03 7.12
N ALA A 117 3.52 9.35 8.36
CA ALA A 117 2.21 9.06 8.92
C ALA A 117 1.09 9.82 8.19
N GLY A 118 1.31 11.10 7.90
CA GLY A 118 0.38 11.92 7.12
C GLY A 118 0.16 11.40 5.71
N LEU A 119 1.23 10.99 5.03
CA LEU A 119 1.14 10.36 3.71
C LEU A 119 0.37 9.03 3.76
N ALA A 120 0.66 8.17 4.74
CA ALA A 120 -0.05 6.90 4.91
C ALA A 120 -1.54 7.13 5.21
N ALA A 121 -1.87 8.09 6.08
CA ALA A 121 -3.25 8.48 6.38
C ALA A 121 -3.96 9.07 5.14
N GLY A 122 -3.28 9.92 4.37
CA GLY A 122 -3.83 10.48 3.13
C GLY A 122 -4.14 9.42 2.08
N VAL A 123 -3.27 8.42 1.95
CA VAL A 123 -3.49 7.29 1.04
C VAL A 123 -4.60 6.37 1.55
N LEU A 124 -4.70 6.14 2.86
CA LEU A 124 -5.83 5.41 3.47
C LEU A 124 -7.16 6.11 3.19
N LEU A 125 -7.24 7.41 3.38
CA LEU A 125 -8.42 8.21 3.03
C LEU A 125 -8.75 8.08 1.53
N ALA A 126 -7.76 8.17 0.66
CA ALA A 126 -7.94 7.98 -0.78
C ALA A 126 -8.42 6.55 -1.12
N SER A 127 -8.09 5.53 -0.31
CA SER A 127 -8.60 4.16 -0.50
C SER A 127 -10.08 4.03 -0.18
N THR A 128 -10.59 4.85 0.73
CA THR A 128 -12.00 4.89 1.13
C THR A 128 -12.85 5.82 0.26
N ASP A 129 -12.19 6.68 -0.52
CA ASP A 129 -12.90 7.62 -1.41
C ASP A 129 -13.66 6.86 -2.49
N ARG A 130 -14.97 7.10 -2.55
CA ARG A 130 -15.93 6.46 -3.46
C ARG A 130 -16.47 7.43 -4.49
N VAL A 131 -15.81 8.54 -4.73
CA VAL A 131 -16.29 9.55 -5.69
C VAL A 131 -16.60 8.88 -7.02
N GLY A 132 -17.90 8.84 -7.37
CA GLY A 132 -18.41 8.30 -8.61
C GLY A 132 -18.47 6.77 -8.74
N GLN A 133 -18.10 5.99 -7.71
CA GLN A 133 -18.23 4.52 -7.76
C GLN A 133 -19.29 4.01 -6.76
N PRO A 134 -20.26 3.17 -7.22
CA PRO A 134 -21.21 2.56 -6.34
C PRO A 134 -20.51 1.67 -5.28
N SER A 135 -21.09 1.55 -4.09
CA SER A 135 -20.57 0.62 -3.07
C SER A 135 -20.46 -0.80 -3.64
N ALA A 136 -19.57 -1.64 -3.08
CA ALA A 136 -19.41 -3.02 -3.54
C ALA A 136 -20.74 -3.80 -3.54
N LEU A 137 -21.61 -3.53 -2.56
CA LEU A 137 -22.96 -4.11 -2.49
C LEU A 137 -23.83 -3.61 -3.63
N VAL A 138 -23.83 -2.30 -3.89
CA VAL A 138 -24.60 -1.70 -4.99
C VAL A 138 -24.05 -2.16 -6.36
N ALA A 139 -22.74 -2.21 -6.52
CA ALA A 139 -22.11 -2.73 -7.75
C ALA A 139 -22.46 -4.21 -7.98
N HIS A 140 -22.54 -5.01 -6.92
CA HIS A 140 -22.95 -6.41 -7.02
C HIS A 140 -24.43 -6.54 -7.37
N ALA A 141 -25.30 -5.75 -6.76
CA ALA A 141 -26.71 -5.70 -7.09
C ALA A 141 -26.93 -5.28 -8.56
N MET A 142 -26.29 -4.20 -9.01
CA MET A 142 -26.35 -3.75 -10.40
C MET A 142 -25.90 -4.83 -11.40
N ARG A 143 -24.83 -5.56 -11.11
CA ARG A 143 -24.39 -6.68 -11.98
C ARG A 143 -25.39 -7.83 -12.01
N ARG A 144 -26.04 -8.13 -10.90
CA ARG A 144 -27.11 -9.15 -10.83
C ARG A 144 -28.30 -8.74 -11.69
N ASP A 145 -28.73 -7.49 -11.56
CA ASP A 145 -29.87 -6.97 -12.31
C ASP A 145 -29.58 -6.90 -13.81
N GLN A 146 -28.36 -6.49 -14.17
CA GLN A 146 -27.90 -6.48 -15.56
C GLN A 146 -27.87 -7.89 -16.17
N ARG A 147 -27.39 -8.90 -15.42
CA ARG A 147 -27.44 -10.31 -15.88
C ARG A 147 -28.86 -10.82 -16.04
N ARG A 148 -29.76 -10.47 -15.14
CA ARG A 148 -31.18 -10.81 -15.26
C ARG A 148 -31.83 -10.15 -16.47
N ALA A 149 -31.53 -8.90 -16.73
CA ALA A 149 -32.04 -8.19 -17.89
C ALA A 149 -31.55 -8.79 -19.23
N ILE A 150 -30.25 -9.18 -19.26
CA ILE A 150 -29.69 -9.87 -20.45
C ILE A 150 -30.38 -11.22 -20.64
N ALA A 151 -30.52 -12.04 -19.62
CA ALA A 151 -31.18 -13.35 -19.71
C ALA A 151 -32.65 -13.23 -20.13
N ALA A 152 -33.38 -12.23 -19.64
CA ALA A 152 -34.74 -11.95 -20.05
C ALA A 152 -34.83 -11.52 -21.51
N ALA A 153 -33.87 -10.68 -21.96
CA ALA A 153 -33.81 -10.27 -23.36
C ALA A 153 -33.50 -11.44 -24.32
N GLU A 154 -32.56 -12.31 -23.92
CA GLU A 154 -32.22 -13.53 -24.65
C GLU A 154 -33.45 -14.48 -24.78
N ALA A 155 -34.15 -14.72 -23.66
CA ALA A 155 -35.36 -15.53 -23.65
C ALA A 155 -36.47 -14.96 -24.60
N ALA A 156 -36.66 -13.64 -24.54
CA ALA A 156 -37.65 -12.99 -25.43
C ALA A 156 -37.29 -13.09 -26.92
N VAL A 157 -35.98 -13.06 -27.24
CA VAL A 157 -35.53 -13.26 -28.64
C VAL A 157 -35.75 -14.70 -29.08
N VAL A 158 -35.46 -15.68 -28.26
CA VAL A 158 -35.69 -17.10 -28.54
C VAL A 158 -37.19 -17.38 -28.76
N GLU A 159 -38.05 -16.83 -27.90
CA GLU A 159 -39.49 -16.97 -28.02
C GLU A 159 -40.04 -16.39 -29.33
N ARG A 160 -39.56 -15.20 -29.72
CA ARG A 160 -39.94 -14.58 -31.01
C ARG A 160 -39.51 -15.42 -32.21
N LEU A 161 -38.30 -15.96 -32.17
CA LEU A 161 -37.78 -16.79 -33.29
C LEU A 161 -38.51 -18.13 -33.37
N SER A 162 -38.90 -18.74 -32.26
CA SER A 162 -39.67 -19.99 -32.24
C SER A 162 -41.12 -19.79 -32.67
N GLY A 163 -41.72 -18.64 -32.31
CA GLY A 163 -43.11 -18.30 -32.71
C GLY A 163 -43.28 -17.90 -34.18
N THR A 164 -42.21 -17.52 -34.89
CA THR A 164 -42.25 -17.21 -36.33
C THR A 164 -41.98 -18.43 -37.21
N ALA A 165 -41.67 -19.59 -36.63
CA ALA A 165 -41.39 -20.84 -37.36
C ALA A 165 -42.62 -21.80 -37.41
N SER A 166 -43.77 -21.36 -36.90
CA SER A 166 -45.06 -22.07 -36.95
C SER A 166 -46.01 -21.41 -37.91
#